data_4e8d40d0e6d591bd423119e880238751
#
_entry.id   4e8d40d0e6d591bd423119e880238751
#
_cell.length_a   1.000
_cell.length_b   1.000
_cell.length_c   1.000
_cell.angle_alpha   90.00
_cell.angle_beta   90.00
_cell.angle_gamma   90.00
#
_symmetry.space_group_name_H-M   'P 1'
#
loop_
_entity.id
_entity.type
_entity.pdbx_description
1 polymer ?
#
loop_
_entity_poly.entity_id
_entity_poly.type
_entity_poly.pdbx_seq_one_letter_code
_entity_poly.pdbx_strand_id
1 'polypeptide(L)' 'GNLDTRTSFEMLVLFQELYKQGHTIIFVTHNPEIAEYSSRNINLRDGKIREDTINTNIKSAAEALAALPKPQDD' A
#
# COMPACT_ATOMS: atom_id res chain seq x y z
N GLY A 1 -11.71 -7.14 8.52
CA GLY A 1 -12.31 -6.17 8.94
C GLY A 1 -11.77 -4.79 8.82
N ASN A 2 -12.49 -3.92 9.38
CA ASN A 2 -12.19 -2.54 9.24
C ASN A 2 -10.96 -2.12 9.97
N LEU A 3 -10.67 -2.78 11.09
CA LEU A 3 -9.49 -2.48 11.84
C LEU A 3 -8.24 -2.79 11.04
N ASP A 4 -8.26 -3.92 10.34
CA ASP A 4 -7.13 -4.31 9.52
C ASP A 4 -6.93 -3.34 8.37
N THR A 5 -8.01 -2.83 7.80
CA THR A 5 -7.90 -1.86 6.72
C THR A 5 -7.22 -0.59 7.19
N ARG A 6 -7.66 -0.05 8.32
CA ARG A 6 -7.07 1.18 8.84
C ARG A 6 -5.60 0.97 9.20
N THR A 7 -5.28 -0.15 9.84
CA THR A 7 -3.91 -0.46 10.20
C THR A 7 -3.04 -0.59 8.96
N SER A 8 -3.56 -1.20 7.90
CA SER A 8 -2.82 -1.32 6.66
C SER A 8 -2.49 0.03 6.08
N PHE A 9 -3.44 0.96 6.08
CA PHE A 9 -3.17 2.29 5.55
C PHE A 9 -2.22 3.08 6.44
N GLU A 10 -2.28 2.87 7.75
CA GLU A 10 -1.32 3.51 8.64
C GLU A 10 0.09 3.04 8.35
N MET A 11 0.26 1.75 8.08
CA MET A 11 1.56 1.22 7.70
C MET A 11 2.01 1.76 6.35
N LEU A 12 1.08 1.90 5.41
CA LEU A 12 1.41 2.44 4.10
C LEU A 12 1.87 3.90 4.18
N VAL A 13 1.27 4.67 5.09
CA VAL A 13 1.71 6.05 5.30
C VAL A 13 3.17 6.05 5.75
N LEU A 14 3.51 5.19 6.69
CA LEU A 14 4.89 5.09 7.17
C LEU A 14 5.83 4.68 6.03
N PHE A 15 5.44 3.68 5.25
CA PHE A 15 6.28 3.21 4.15
C PHE A 15 6.48 4.31 3.11
N GLN A 16 5.45 5.08 2.80
CA GLN A 16 5.59 6.15 1.83
C GLN A 16 6.47 7.27 2.35
N GLU A 17 6.41 7.55 3.65
CA GLU A 17 7.31 8.53 4.24
C GLU A 17 8.77 8.08 4.14
N LEU A 18 9.02 6.82 4.46
CA LEU A 18 10.37 6.27 4.35
C LEU A 18 10.85 6.26 2.91
N TYR A 19 9.97 5.96 1.98
CA TYR A 19 10.31 5.96 0.57
C TYR A 19 10.74 7.37 0.12
N LYS A 20 10.03 8.40 0.58
CA LYS A 20 10.39 9.77 0.25
C LYS A 20 11.76 10.16 0.80
N GLN A 21 12.17 9.50 1.88
CA GLN A 21 13.48 9.76 2.47
C GLN A 21 14.59 8.99 1.78
N GLY A 22 14.28 8.22 0.76
CA GLY A 22 15.28 7.49 0.00
C GLY A 22 15.41 6.01 0.34
N HIS A 23 14.54 5.49 1.20
CA HIS A 23 14.60 4.07 1.54
C HIS A 23 13.89 3.21 0.51
N THR A 24 14.38 2.01 0.31
CA THR A 24 13.71 1.03 -0.54
C THR A 24 12.83 0.15 0.34
N ILE A 25 11.54 0.10 0.00
CA ILE A 25 10.58 -0.66 0.78
C ILE A 25 9.98 -1.75 -0.09
N ILE A 26 10.01 -2.97 0.40
CA ILE A 26 9.39 -4.10 -0.30
C ILE A 26 8.39 -4.75 0.65
N PHE A 27 7.15 -4.91 0.18
CA PHE A 27 6.18 -5.64 0.98
C PHE A 27 5.33 -6.53 0.08
N VAL A 28 4.74 -7.55 0.66
CA VAL A 28 3.97 -8.55 -0.06
C VAL A 28 2.52 -8.43 0.36
N THR A 29 1.62 -8.44 -0.59
CA THR A 29 0.21 -8.34 -0.28
C THR A 29 -0.61 -9.13 -1.30
N HIS A 30 -1.77 -9.60 -0.89
CA HIS A 30 -2.75 -10.20 -1.79
C HIS A 30 -3.78 -9.19 -2.26
N ASN A 31 -3.72 -7.98 -1.76
CA ASN A 31 -4.76 -6.98 -2.02
C ASN A 31 -4.33 -6.05 -3.13
N PRO A 32 -4.97 -6.13 -4.31
CA PRO A 32 -4.57 -5.27 -5.43
C PRO A 32 -4.77 -3.78 -5.15
N GLU A 33 -5.68 -3.44 -4.24
CA GLU A 33 -5.88 -2.05 -3.90
C GLU A 33 -4.64 -1.47 -3.20
N ILE A 34 -4.01 -2.26 -2.35
CA ILE A 34 -2.80 -1.84 -1.65
C ILE A 34 -1.66 -1.60 -2.65
N ALA A 35 -1.63 -2.40 -3.72
CA ALA A 35 -0.58 -2.28 -4.72
C ALA A 35 -0.58 -0.92 -5.41
N GLU A 36 -1.69 -0.20 -5.39
CA GLU A 36 -1.77 1.12 -6.02
C GLU A 36 -0.97 2.18 -5.27
N TYR A 37 -0.49 1.85 -4.08
CA TYR A 37 0.26 2.80 -3.25
C TYR A 37 1.77 2.60 -3.38
N SER A 38 2.21 1.72 -4.27
CA SER A 38 3.63 1.46 -4.47
C SER A 38 4.06 1.91 -5.86
N SER A 39 5.36 2.10 -6.03
CA SER A 39 5.91 2.58 -7.31
C SER A 39 6.12 1.46 -8.32
N ARG A 40 6.15 0.23 -7.86
CA ARG A 40 6.38 -0.91 -8.75
C ARG A 40 5.65 -2.11 -8.21
N ASN A 41 4.95 -2.80 -9.09
CA ASN A 41 4.16 -3.96 -8.70
C ASN A 41 4.68 -5.19 -9.41
N ILE A 42 5.05 -6.19 -8.65
CA ILE A 42 5.50 -7.47 -9.20
C ILE A 42 4.50 -8.53 -8.80
N ASN A 43 3.88 -9.13 -9.81
CA ASN A 43 2.86 -10.14 -9.57
C ASN A 43 3.49 -11.52 -9.74
N LEU A 44 3.41 -12.34 -8.70
CA LEU A 44 3.98 -13.67 -8.71
C LEU A 44 2.89 -14.72 -8.74
N ARG A 45 3.13 -15.78 -9.48
CA ARG A 45 2.22 -16.91 -9.49
C ARG A 45 3.04 -18.17 -9.67
N ASP A 46 2.82 -19.14 -8.81
CA ASP A 46 3.54 -20.41 -8.82
C ASP A 46 5.06 -20.19 -8.81
N GLY A 47 5.50 -19.21 -8.02
CA GLY A 47 6.92 -18.93 -7.89
C GLY A 47 7.55 -18.21 -9.05
N LYS A 48 6.74 -17.76 -10.02
CA LYS A 48 7.27 -17.10 -11.20
C LYS A 48 6.67 -15.70 -11.32
N ILE A 49 7.47 -14.80 -11.89
CA ILE A 49 7.00 -13.45 -12.13
C ILE A 49 6.08 -13.44 -13.33
N ARG A 50 4.83 -13.03 -13.13
CA ARG A 50 3.85 -12.92 -14.20
C ARG A 50 3.79 -11.53 -14.76
N GLU A 51 3.92 -10.53 -13.89
CA GLU A 51 3.87 -9.15 -14.31
C GLU A 51 4.83 -8.34 -13.48
N ASP A 52 5.40 -7.32 -14.08
CA ASP A 52 6.28 -6.39 -13.39
C ASP A 52 5.98 -5.04 -14.02
N THR A 53 5.25 -4.22 -13.30
CA THR A 53 4.71 -2.97 -13.82
C THR A 53 5.14 -1.79 -12.99
N ILE A 54 5.54 -0.72 -13.65
CA ILE A 54 5.86 0.52 -12.97
C ILE A 54 4.55 1.30 -12.81
N ASN A 55 4.28 1.74 -11.60
CA ASN A 55 3.10 2.54 -11.31
C ASN A 55 3.47 4.01 -11.36
N THR A 56 3.00 4.71 -12.39
CA THR A 56 3.31 6.12 -12.55
C THR A 56 2.30 7.03 -11.86
N ASN A 57 1.28 6.45 -11.23
CA ASN A 57 0.26 7.24 -10.55
C ASN A 57 0.05 6.68 -9.15
N ILE A 58 1.05 6.87 -8.30
CA ILE A 58 1.04 6.31 -6.96
C ILE A 58 0.04 7.07 -6.09
N LYS A 59 -0.88 6.36 -5.47
CA LYS A 59 -1.86 6.98 -4.59
C LYS A 59 -1.22 7.36 -3.26
N SER A 60 -1.76 8.39 -2.64
CA SER A 60 -1.27 8.82 -1.33
C SER A 60 -1.97 8.05 -0.23
N ALA A 61 -1.20 7.34 0.57
CA ALA A 61 -1.74 6.60 1.70
C ALA A 61 -2.28 7.56 2.77
N ALA A 62 -1.65 8.72 2.93
CA ALA A 62 -2.12 9.69 3.90
C ALA A 62 -3.50 10.21 3.52
N GLU A 63 -3.72 10.48 2.25
CA GLU A 63 -5.03 10.94 1.79
C GLU A 63 -6.07 9.84 1.93
N ALA A 64 -5.72 8.62 1.60
CA ALA A 64 -6.64 7.51 1.71
C ALA A 64 -7.02 7.25 3.17
N LEU A 65 -6.05 7.32 4.06
CA LEU A 65 -6.31 7.13 5.49
C LEU A 65 -7.23 8.21 6.02
N ALA A 66 -7.03 9.45 5.59
CA ALA A 66 -7.88 10.55 6.02
C ALA A 66 -9.31 10.39 5.51
N ALA A 67 -9.48 9.71 4.38
CA ALA A 67 -10.80 9.49 3.80
C ALA A 67 -11.55 8.31 4.40
N LEU A 68 -10.87 7.48 5.19
CA LEU A 68 -11.56 6.35 5.80
C LEU A 68 -12.53 6.83 6.88
N PRO A 69 -13.65 6.15 7.05
CA PRO A 69 -14.59 6.51 8.12
C PRO A 69 -13.90 6.40 9.47
N LYS A 70 -14.23 7.32 10.35
CA LYS A 70 -13.68 7.23 11.69
C LYS A 70 -14.18 6.00 12.39
N PRO A 71 -13.36 5.37 13.22
CA PRO A 71 -13.83 4.23 13.98
C PRO A 71 -14.96 4.68 14.91
N GLN A 72 -15.88 3.77 15.09
CA GLN A 72 -16.94 4.06 15.94
C GLN A 72 -16.53 3.82 17.30
N ASP A 73 -16.39 4.70 18.14
CA ASP A 73 -15.97 4.45 19.33
C ASP A 73 -16.96 4.62 20.19
N ASP A 74 -17.54 4.10 20.52
CA ASP A 74 -18.47 4.17 21.31
C ASP A 74 -18.35 4.05 22.46
#